data_62a435a1a8b723582f3e24b6444e49ca
#
_entry.id   62a435a1a8b723582f3e24b6444e49ca
#
_cell.length_a   1.000
_cell.length_b   1.000
_cell.length_c   1.000
_cell.angle_alpha   90.00
_cell.angle_beta   90.00
_cell.angle_gamma   90.00
#
_symmetry.space_group_name_H-M   'P 1'
#
loop_
_entity.id
_entity.type
_entity.pdbx_description
1 polymer ?
#
loop_
_entity_poly.entity_id
_entity_poly.type
_entity_poly.pdbx_seq_one_letter_code
_entity_poly.pdbx_strand_id
1 'polypeptide(L)'
;MSVRALLATIALAAWLGACDQKPLKAPPGSFVKIVSVSPDTKSPLKVGAKVKVQVEVSYALTVDVGQITLVVQAADNATLANHMAVVKKGNGKITLSTEFVVPDSNAVQIFTPLSAQGQTATSTVDHRAYKVVK
;
A
#
# COMPACT_ATOMS: atom_id res chain seq x y z
N MET A 1 21.93 19.18 -40.67
CA MET A 1 21.46 18.93 -40.40
C MET A 1 21.09 18.66 -40.02
N SER A 2 20.86 18.50 -39.53
CA SER A 2 20.32 18.14 -39.02
C SER A 2 20.00 17.86 -38.58
N VAL A 3 20.02 17.73 -38.43
CA VAL A 3 19.52 17.35 -37.82
C VAL A 3 19.37 17.14 -37.26
N ARG A 4 19.36 17.12 -37.08
CA ARG A 4 19.12 16.89 -36.42
C ARG A 4 18.70 16.64 -35.73
N ALA A 5 18.74 16.72 -35.77
CA ALA A 5 18.24 16.40 -35.04
C ALA A 5 17.93 16.13 -34.42
N LEU A 6 18.08 16.21 -34.40
CA LEU A 6 17.58 15.87 -33.74
C LEU A 6 17.28 15.49 -33.05
N LEU A 7 17.44 15.52 -32.95
CA LEU A 7 16.99 15.04 -32.23
C LEU A 7 16.69 14.72 -31.51
N ALA A 8 16.74 14.78 -31.36
CA ALA A 8 16.26 14.32 -30.54
C ALA A 8 15.92 14.10 -29.87
N THR A 9 15.85 14.16 -29.78
CA THR A 9 15.25 13.79 -29.04
C THR A 9 14.93 13.47 -28.38
N ILE A 10 15.05 13.41 -28.39
CA ILE A 10 14.53 12.92 -27.71
C ILE A 10 14.33 12.61 -27.12
N ALA A 11 14.39 12.55 -26.99
CA ALA A 11 13.87 12.06 -26.35
C ALA A 11 13.82 11.94 -25.73
N LEU A 12 14.01 12.02 -25.53
CA LEU A 12 13.56 11.81 -24.89
C LEU A 12 13.24 11.66 -24.30
N ALA A 13 13.47 11.66 -24.43
CA ALA A 13 12.85 11.35 -23.87
C ALA A 13 12.84 11.07 -23.35
N ALA A 14 13.09 11.03 -23.36
CA ALA A 14 12.69 10.63 -22.86
C ALA A 14 12.84 10.58 -22.25
N TRP A 15 13.02 10.60 -22.21
CA TRP A 15 12.75 10.58 -21.74
C TRP A 15 12.56 10.55 -21.16
N LEU A 16 12.76 10.51 -20.89
CA LEU A 16 12.27 10.42 -20.42
C LEU A 16 11.81 10.20 -20.03
N GLY A 17 11.95 10.07 -20.00
CA GLY A 17 11.21 9.67 -19.52
C GLY A 17 11.17 9.48 -19.05
N ALA A 18 11.46 9.48 -18.92
CA ALA A 18 11.11 9.22 -18.32
C ALA A 18 11.04 9.28 -17.82
N CYS A 19 11.01 9.28 -17.51
CA CYS A 19 10.64 9.21 -16.86
C CYS A 19 10.34 9.07 -16.48
N ASP A 20 10.22 9.04 -16.44
CA ASP A 20 9.74 8.68 -15.92
C ASP A 20 9.72 8.35 -15.33
N GLN A 21 9.50 8.18 -14.74
CA GLN A 21 9.48 7.76 -13.96
C GLN A 21 9.09 7.11 -13.42
N LYS A 22 8.74 6.85 -13.40
CA LYS A 22 8.10 6.02 -12.72
C LYS A 22 8.79 4.85 -12.15
N PRO A 23 9.61 4.82 -11.67
CA PRO A 23 10.47 3.82 -11.09
C PRO A 23 9.94 3.16 -9.83
N LEU A 24 8.83 3.58 -9.33
CA LEU A 24 8.28 3.13 -8.06
C LEU A 24 7.25 2.02 -8.21
N LYS A 25 7.39 1.24 -9.26
CA LYS A 25 6.51 0.12 -9.52
C LYS A 25 6.96 -1.12 -8.77
N ALA A 26 6.02 -2.00 -8.47
CA ALA A 26 6.35 -3.31 -7.93
C ALA A 26 7.29 -4.04 -8.89
N PRO A 27 8.22 -4.84 -8.38
CA PRO A 27 8.97 -5.76 -9.25
C PRO A 27 7.98 -6.59 -10.07
N PRO A 28 8.30 -6.95 -11.32
CA PRO A 28 7.40 -7.73 -12.14
C PRO A 28 6.93 -8.98 -11.41
N GLY A 29 5.62 -9.22 -11.41
CA GLY A 29 5.00 -10.36 -10.77
C GLY A 29 4.77 -10.21 -9.28
N SER A 30 5.21 -9.12 -8.65
CA SER A 30 4.93 -8.88 -7.23
C SER A 30 3.56 -8.25 -7.05
N PHE A 31 2.83 -8.69 -6.03
CA PHE A 31 1.52 -8.11 -5.70
C PHE A 31 1.20 -8.33 -4.23
N VAL A 32 0.21 -7.58 -3.77
CA VAL A 32 -0.40 -7.76 -2.46
C VAL A 32 -1.91 -7.66 -2.63
N LYS A 33 -2.65 -8.50 -1.88
CA LYS A 33 -4.11 -8.50 -1.94
C LYS A 33 -4.67 -8.80 -0.56
N ILE A 34 -5.61 -7.98 -0.11
CA ILE A 34 -6.34 -8.23 1.13
C ILE A 34 -7.33 -9.36 0.87
N VAL A 35 -7.21 -10.45 1.63
CA VAL A 35 -8.08 -11.61 1.53
C VAL A 35 -9.30 -11.42 2.43
N SER A 36 -9.06 -10.96 3.66
CA SER A 36 -10.13 -10.74 4.63
C SER A 36 -9.72 -9.70 5.64
N VAL A 37 -10.73 -9.08 6.23
CA VAL A 37 -10.56 -8.04 7.25
C VAL A 37 -11.53 -8.33 8.39
N SER A 38 -11.05 -8.23 9.62
CA SER A 38 -11.89 -8.35 10.81
C SER A 38 -11.66 -7.12 11.69
N PRO A 39 -12.70 -6.39 12.08
CA PRO A 39 -14.11 -6.59 11.74
C PRO A 39 -14.36 -6.36 10.25
N ASP A 40 -15.45 -6.93 9.75
CA ASP A 40 -15.82 -6.79 8.35
C ASP A 40 -16.07 -5.31 8.01
N THR A 41 -15.63 -4.88 6.82
CA THR A 41 -15.78 -3.48 6.40
C THR A 41 -17.24 -3.09 6.18
N LYS A 42 -18.15 -4.05 6.08
CA LYS A 42 -19.57 -3.76 6.04
C LYS A 42 -20.15 -3.35 7.40
N SER A 43 -19.41 -3.63 8.48
CA SER A 43 -19.81 -3.25 9.83
C SER A 43 -19.26 -1.87 10.14
N PRO A 44 -20.11 -0.86 10.38
CA PRO A 44 -19.61 0.48 10.69
C PRO A 44 -18.84 0.50 12.00
N LEU A 45 -17.87 1.38 12.10
CA LEU A 45 -17.14 1.62 13.33
C LEU A 45 -17.77 2.79 14.06
N LYS A 46 -17.74 2.74 15.39
CA LYS A 46 -18.35 3.78 16.22
C LYS A 46 -17.24 4.69 16.76
N VAL A 47 -17.45 6.00 16.66
CA VAL A 47 -16.53 7.00 17.20
C VAL A 47 -16.22 6.71 18.66
N GLY A 48 -14.94 6.74 19.01
CA GLY A 48 -14.46 6.50 20.37
C GLY A 48 -14.26 5.05 20.74
N ALA A 49 -14.70 4.11 19.91
CA ALA A 49 -14.51 2.70 20.19
C ALA A 49 -13.05 2.30 19.96
N LYS A 50 -12.56 1.40 20.80
CA LYS A 50 -11.24 0.81 20.59
C LYS A 50 -11.41 -0.44 19.74
N VAL A 51 -10.75 -0.48 18.61
CA VAL A 51 -10.91 -1.54 17.61
C VAL A 51 -9.57 -2.20 17.36
N LYS A 52 -9.58 -3.53 17.41
CA LYS A 52 -8.45 -4.34 16.94
C LYS A 52 -8.79 -4.82 15.53
N VAL A 53 -8.03 -4.35 14.55
CA VAL A 53 -8.21 -4.78 13.17
C VAL A 53 -7.21 -5.87 12.85
N GLN A 54 -7.68 -6.93 12.19
CA GLN A 54 -6.85 -8.00 11.68
C GLN A 54 -7.08 -8.11 10.18
N VAL A 55 -5.99 -8.19 9.44
CA VAL A 55 -6.04 -8.24 7.97
C VAL A 55 -5.23 -9.44 7.51
N GLU A 56 -5.88 -10.35 6.80
CA GLU A 56 -5.18 -11.43 6.12
C GLU A 56 -4.84 -10.97 4.72
N VAL A 57 -3.56 -11.08 4.37
CA VAL A 57 -3.03 -10.60 3.11
C VAL A 57 -2.37 -11.75 2.37
N SER A 58 -2.71 -11.89 1.09
CA SER A 58 -2.03 -12.79 0.17
C SER A 58 -1.02 -11.96 -0.62
N TYR A 59 0.18 -12.48 -0.85
CA TYR A 59 1.19 -11.75 -1.56
C TYR A 59 2.04 -12.66 -2.45
N ALA A 60 2.67 -12.06 -3.43
CA ALA A 60 3.75 -12.65 -4.19
C ALA A 60 4.89 -11.65 -4.23
N LEU A 61 6.10 -12.11 -3.94
CA LEU A 61 7.29 -11.28 -3.93
C LEU A 61 8.34 -11.92 -4.83
N THR A 62 8.85 -11.16 -5.78
CA THR A 62 9.81 -11.66 -6.76
C THR A 62 11.25 -11.25 -6.46
N VAL A 63 11.46 -10.48 -5.38
CA VAL A 63 12.78 -10.13 -4.87
C VAL A 63 13.01 -10.84 -3.54
N ASP A 64 14.26 -10.87 -3.07
CA ASP A 64 14.63 -11.70 -1.92
C ASP A 64 13.89 -11.33 -0.65
N VAL A 65 13.71 -10.04 -0.39
CA VAL A 65 13.11 -9.56 0.85
C VAL A 65 12.26 -8.33 0.56
N GLY A 66 11.10 -8.27 1.20
CA GLY A 66 10.22 -7.11 1.14
C GLY A 66 9.54 -6.91 2.48
N GLN A 67 8.69 -5.92 2.53
CA GLN A 67 7.89 -5.64 3.72
C GLN A 67 6.48 -5.27 3.34
N ILE A 68 5.54 -5.75 4.14
CA ILE A 68 4.13 -5.39 4.01
C ILE A 68 3.75 -4.67 5.30
N THR A 69 3.14 -3.52 5.15
CA THR A 69 2.72 -2.71 6.29
C THR A 69 1.20 -2.61 6.29
N LEU A 70 0.59 -2.81 7.44
CA LEU A 70 -0.81 -2.46 7.65
C LEU A 70 -0.83 -1.02 8.14
N VAL A 71 -1.46 -0.13 7.39
CA VAL A 71 -1.58 1.29 7.76
C VAL A 71 -3.06 1.60 7.95
N VAL A 72 -3.40 2.19 9.08
CA VAL A 72 -4.76 2.61 9.40
C VAL A 72 -4.78 4.13 9.46
N GLN A 73 -5.66 4.76 8.67
CA GLN A 73 -5.74 6.20 8.56
C GLN A 73 -7.17 6.69 8.70
N ALA A 74 -7.33 7.89 9.25
CA ALA A 74 -8.59 8.61 9.22
C ALA A 74 -8.85 9.18 7.83
N ALA A 75 -10.05 9.70 7.59
CA ALA A 75 -10.43 10.26 6.28
C ALA A 75 -9.54 11.45 5.87
N ASP A 76 -8.94 12.15 6.82
CA ASP A 76 -8.03 13.26 6.56
C ASP A 76 -6.58 12.81 6.36
N ASN A 77 -6.37 11.50 6.21
CA ASN A 77 -5.05 10.85 6.02
C ASN A 77 -4.15 10.89 7.25
N ALA A 78 -4.68 11.23 8.42
CA ALA A 78 -3.93 11.10 9.66
C ALA A 78 -3.74 9.63 10.00
N THR A 79 -2.49 9.20 10.24
CA THR A 79 -2.20 7.83 10.58
C THR A 79 -2.62 7.54 12.02
N LEU A 80 -3.44 6.53 12.20
CA LEU A 80 -3.95 6.12 13.52
C LEU A 80 -3.12 5.00 14.11
N ALA A 81 -2.65 4.07 13.29
CA ALA A 81 -1.87 2.92 13.73
C ALA A 81 -1.21 2.26 12.53
N ASN A 82 -0.20 1.44 12.79
CA ASN A 82 0.42 0.64 11.74
C ASN A 82 1.09 -0.59 12.33
N HIS A 83 1.37 -1.56 11.45
CA HIS A 83 2.08 -2.78 11.82
C HIS A 83 2.79 -3.29 10.56
N MET A 84 4.08 -3.57 10.67
CA MET A 84 4.90 -3.99 9.54
C MET A 84 5.39 -5.42 9.74
N ALA A 85 5.42 -6.18 8.66
CA ALA A 85 6.02 -7.51 8.65
C ALA A 85 6.99 -7.64 7.48
N VAL A 86 8.09 -8.33 7.71
CA VAL A 86 9.08 -8.64 6.67
C VAL A 86 8.66 -9.94 6.01
N VAL A 87 8.71 -9.97 4.69
CA VAL A 87 8.36 -11.15 3.89
C VAL A 87 9.51 -11.50 2.96
N LYS A 88 9.59 -12.77 2.58
CA LYS A 88 10.63 -13.26 1.71
C LYS A 88 10.08 -13.61 0.35
N LYS A 89 10.98 -13.77 -0.61
CA LYS A 89 10.65 -14.15 -1.97
C LYS A 89 9.71 -15.36 -1.98
N GLY A 90 8.72 -15.31 -2.85
CA GLY A 90 7.76 -16.38 -3.03
C GLY A 90 6.34 -15.90 -2.76
N ASN A 91 5.42 -16.84 -2.77
CA ASN A 91 3.99 -16.59 -2.51
C ASN A 91 3.69 -16.96 -1.07
N GLY A 92 2.76 -16.23 -0.47
CA GLY A 92 2.36 -16.57 0.89
C GLY A 92 1.16 -15.77 1.35
N LYS A 93 0.78 -16.05 2.60
CA LYS A 93 -0.25 -15.29 3.31
C LYS A 93 0.28 -14.93 4.67
N ILE A 94 -0.04 -13.72 5.12
CA ILE A 94 0.29 -13.29 6.47
C ILE A 94 -0.93 -12.58 7.06
N THR A 95 -0.97 -12.54 8.39
CA THR A 95 -1.98 -11.78 9.13
C THR A 95 -1.30 -10.62 9.83
N LEU A 96 -1.79 -9.42 9.57
CA LEU A 96 -1.35 -8.21 10.23
C LEU A 96 -2.44 -7.71 11.13
N SER A 97 -2.08 -7.16 12.29
CA SER A 97 -3.08 -6.63 13.22
C SER A 97 -2.55 -5.41 13.95
N THR A 98 -3.46 -4.52 14.28
CA THR A 98 -3.15 -3.35 15.10
C THR A 98 -4.41 -2.86 15.78
N GLU A 99 -4.24 -2.00 16.79
CA GLU A 99 -5.37 -1.42 17.52
C GLU A 99 -5.36 0.09 17.35
N PHE A 100 -6.55 0.66 17.36
CA PHE A 100 -6.71 2.11 17.30
C PHE A 100 -8.04 2.50 17.93
N VAL A 101 -8.16 3.78 18.27
CA VAL A 101 -9.42 4.37 18.71
C VAL A 101 -10.05 5.05 17.52
N VAL A 102 -11.34 4.78 17.26
CA VAL A 102 -12.04 5.33 16.10
C VAL A 102 -12.15 6.84 16.27
N PRO A 103 -11.62 7.62 15.34
CA PRO A 103 -11.66 9.07 15.42
C PRO A 103 -13.03 9.62 15.05
N ASP A 104 -13.26 10.89 15.35
CA ASP A 104 -14.44 11.62 14.87
C ASP A 104 -14.21 12.00 13.41
N SER A 105 -14.42 11.04 12.55
CA SER A 105 -14.19 11.12 11.11
C SER A 105 -15.33 10.37 10.44
N ASN A 106 -15.53 10.52 9.15
CA ASN A 106 -16.59 9.79 8.46
C ASN A 106 -16.13 8.44 7.90
N ALA A 107 -14.83 8.17 7.94
CA ALA A 107 -14.29 6.89 7.45
C ALA A 107 -12.95 6.59 8.10
N VAL A 108 -12.63 5.29 8.17
CA VAL A 108 -11.29 4.80 8.49
C VAL A 108 -10.84 3.96 7.31
N GLN A 109 -9.65 4.25 6.81
CA GLN A 109 -9.08 3.56 5.66
C GLN A 109 -7.95 2.66 6.10
N ILE A 110 -7.86 1.49 5.50
CA ILE A 110 -6.73 0.59 5.72
C ILE A 110 -6.03 0.31 4.39
N PHE A 111 -4.70 0.33 4.44
CA PHE A 111 -3.84 0.10 3.30
C PHE A 111 -2.83 -0.99 3.66
N THR A 112 -2.46 -1.80 2.67
CA THR A 112 -1.43 -2.81 2.85
C THR A 112 -0.35 -2.66 1.79
N PRO A 113 0.48 -1.60 1.89
CA PRO A 113 1.56 -1.41 0.93
C PRO A 113 2.63 -2.49 1.04
N LEU A 114 3.09 -2.94 -0.12
CA LEU A 114 4.23 -3.85 -0.25
C LEU A 114 5.39 -3.08 -0.85
N SER A 115 6.54 -3.15 -0.21
CA SER A 115 7.76 -2.51 -0.69
C SER A 115 8.89 -3.52 -0.71
N ALA A 116 9.77 -3.43 -1.70
CA ALA A 116 11.00 -4.21 -1.70
C ALA A 116 11.96 -3.65 -0.66
N GLN A 117 12.80 -4.51 -0.11
CA GLN A 117 13.77 -4.09 0.90
C GLN A 117 14.69 -3.00 0.33
N GLY A 118 14.93 -2.00 1.13
CA GLY A 118 15.81 -0.88 0.76
C GLY A 118 15.12 0.23 -0.01
N GLN A 119 13.84 0.05 -0.35
CA GLN A 119 13.07 1.08 -1.03
C GLN A 119 12.15 1.78 -0.04
N THR A 120 12.04 3.09 -0.20
CA THR A 120 11.18 3.90 0.66
C THR A 120 9.78 4.08 0.07
N ALA A 121 9.62 3.79 -1.22
CA ALA A 121 8.35 3.97 -1.90
C ALA A 121 7.57 2.67 -1.95
N THR A 122 6.24 2.79 -1.90
CA THR A 122 5.34 1.66 -2.05
C THR A 122 5.40 1.13 -3.47
N SER A 123 5.57 -0.19 -3.61
CA SER A 123 5.60 -0.85 -4.91
C SER A 123 4.20 -1.23 -5.37
N THR A 124 3.37 -1.73 -4.47
CA THR A 124 1.98 -2.08 -4.74
C THR A 124 1.21 -2.00 -3.43
N VAL A 125 -0.10 -1.80 -3.51
CA VAL A 125 -0.93 -1.60 -2.33
C VAL A 125 -2.35 -2.10 -2.60
N ASP A 126 -2.98 -2.69 -1.58
CA ASP A 126 -4.40 -2.94 -1.57
C ASP A 126 -5.05 -2.09 -0.47
N HIS A 127 -6.37 -1.96 -0.51
CA HIS A 127 -7.07 -0.96 0.28
C HIS A 127 -8.48 -1.43 0.61
N ARG A 128 -8.92 -1.09 1.83
CA ARG A 128 -10.31 -1.24 2.29
C ARG A 128 -10.67 -0.04 3.14
N ALA A 129 -11.97 0.18 3.32
CA ALA A 129 -12.43 1.30 4.12
C ALA A 129 -13.63 0.89 4.97
N TYR A 130 -13.67 1.45 6.19
CA TYR A 130 -14.82 1.35 7.08
C TYR A 130 -15.58 2.66 7.09
N LYS A 131 -16.90 2.57 7.19
CA LYS A 131 -17.72 3.73 7.49
C LYS A 131 -17.72 3.97 9.00
N VAL A 132 -17.67 5.21 9.41
CA VAL A 132 -17.69 5.58 10.82
C VAL A 132 -19.05 6.22 11.14
N VAL A 133 -19.64 5.83 12.26
CA VAL A 133 -20.89 6.37 12.77
C VAL A 133 -20.68 6.88 14.18
N LYS A 134 -21.52 7.84 14.59
CA LYS A 134 -21.43 8.44 15.92
C LYS A 134 -22.25 7.70 16.95
#